data_fdf5b009d7a07d8c0bcbdbb439c9a4bc
#
_entry.id   fdf5b009d7a07d8c0bcbdbb439c9a4bc
#
_cell.length_a   1.000
_cell.length_b   1.000
_cell.length_c   1.000
_cell.angle_alpha   90.00
_cell.angle_beta   90.00
_cell.angle_gamma   90.00
#
_symmetry.space_group_name_H-M   'P 1'
#
loop_
_entity.id
_entity.type
_entity.pdbx_description
1 polymer ?
#
loop_
_entity_poly.entity_id
_entity_poly.type
_entity_poly.pdbx_seq_one_letter_code
_entity_poly.pdbx_strand_id
1 'polypeptide(L)'
;MKKQVNIIFAFFLAISNLTAQVSLHKDLSVIGYSNPSEYIIGGITISGTKYLDHKTLISISGLEVGNKIIVPGEDLSESIKKLWKQGLFSDIKISATKIQGSSIFLDFHLQEHPRLSKFKFVGKVKKSDITSIKENLKLMKGKILTQNLVNNSEQKIKDYFIEKGFLSVEVTSKQTLD
;
A
#
# COMPACT_ATOMS: atom_id res chain seq x y z
N MET A 1 1.20 45.15 73.60
CA MET A 1 2.22 45.23 72.54
C MET A 1 2.19 43.92 71.74
N LYS A 2 1.54 43.90 70.58
CA LYS A 2 1.45 42.71 69.68
C LYS A 2 2.52 42.82 68.63
N LYS A 3 3.48 41.90 68.63
CA LYS A 3 4.52 41.80 67.58
C LYS A 3 3.90 41.14 66.34
N GLN A 4 3.87 41.87 65.29
CA GLN A 4 3.53 41.34 63.92
C GLN A 4 4.77 40.63 63.37
N VAL A 5 4.64 39.37 63.07
CA VAL A 5 5.65 38.58 62.33
C VAL A 5 5.30 38.60 60.86
N ASN A 6 6.07 39.31 60.01
CA ASN A 6 5.92 39.28 58.56
C ASN A 6 6.67 38.10 58.05
N ILE A 7 5.91 37.08 57.56
CA ILE A 7 6.48 35.96 56.78
C ILE A 7 6.46 36.36 55.33
N ILE A 8 7.64 36.65 54.79
CA ILE A 8 7.86 36.86 53.35
C ILE A 8 7.96 35.46 52.71
N PHE A 9 6.92 35.07 51.99
CA PHE A 9 6.92 33.84 51.20
C PHE A 9 7.58 34.14 49.83
N ALA A 10 8.86 33.79 49.71
CA ALA A 10 9.56 33.90 48.43
C ALA A 10 9.08 32.78 47.51
N PHE A 11 8.20 33.12 46.55
CA PHE A 11 7.77 32.21 45.48
C PHE A 11 8.88 32.11 44.45
N PHE A 12 9.64 31.01 44.50
CA PHE A 12 10.68 30.70 43.53
C PHE A 12 10.02 30.16 42.26
N LEU A 13 9.81 31.02 41.25
CA LEU A 13 9.28 30.62 39.95
C LEU A 13 10.39 29.90 39.17
N ALA A 14 10.40 28.57 39.23
CA ALA A 14 11.24 27.78 38.34
C ALA A 14 10.73 27.90 36.90
N ILE A 15 11.36 28.77 36.12
CA ILE A 15 11.14 28.86 34.67
C ILE A 15 11.83 27.63 34.03
N SER A 16 11.06 26.54 33.89
CA SER A 16 11.49 25.44 33.03
C SER A 16 11.44 25.93 31.58
N ASN A 17 12.63 26.10 30.99
CA ASN A 17 12.78 26.31 29.56
C ASN A 17 12.26 25.07 28.83
N LEU A 18 10.99 25.08 28.43
CA LEU A 18 10.45 24.15 27.45
C LEU A 18 11.07 24.55 26.12
N THR A 19 12.21 23.97 25.79
CA THR A 19 12.69 23.99 24.41
C THR A 19 11.72 23.13 23.59
N ALA A 20 10.70 23.75 23.01
CA ALA A 20 9.93 23.13 21.97
C ALA A 20 10.91 22.78 20.84
N GLN A 21 11.26 21.50 20.71
CA GLN A 21 11.95 21.00 19.53
C GLN A 21 10.94 21.12 18.37
N VAL A 22 11.04 22.23 17.66
CA VAL A 22 10.45 22.35 16.33
C VAL A 22 11.19 21.36 15.47
N SER A 23 10.66 20.14 15.33
CA SER A 23 11.08 19.23 14.27
C SER A 23 10.71 19.92 12.96
N LEU A 24 11.69 20.54 12.31
CA LEU A 24 11.56 20.93 10.93
C LEU A 24 11.32 19.64 10.15
N HIS A 25 10.05 19.34 9.87
CA HIS A 25 9.69 18.42 8.82
C HIS A 25 10.17 19.07 7.53
N LYS A 26 11.38 18.71 7.10
CA LYS A 26 11.83 19.04 5.76
C LYS A 26 10.82 18.38 4.84
N ASP A 27 10.06 19.21 4.16
CA ASP A 27 9.03 18.76 3.23
C ASP A 27 9.67 17.83 2.20
N LEU A 28 9.40 16.55 2.30
CA LEU A 28 10.00 15.49 1.48
C LEU A 28 9.47 15.50 0.04
N SER A 29 8.52 16.37 -0.25
CA SER A 29 8.03 16.63 -1.62
C SER A 29 9.11 17.22 -2.55
N VAL A 30 10.28 17.55 -2.02
CA VAL A 30 11.41 18.18 -2.73
C VAL A 30 12.60 17.22 -2.91
N ILE A 31 12.40 15.91 -2.94
CA ILE A 31 13.41 15.04 -3.55
C ILE A 31 13.25 15.20 -5.06
N GLY A 32 13.82 16.30 -5.59
CA GLY A 32 13.80 16.56 -7.02
C GLY A 32 14.58 15.49 -7.76
N TYR A 33 14.01 14.92 -8.81
CA TYR A 33 14.70 13.96 -9.69
C TYR A 33 16.00 14.54 -10.30
N SER A 34 16.19 15.84 -10.20
CA SER A 34 17.35 16.57 -10.76
C SER A 34 18.64 16.46 -9.94
N ASN A 35 18.58 16.07 -8.66
CA ASN A 35 19.74 15.99 -7.78
C ASN A 35 19.74 14.70 -6.95
N PRO A 36 20.15 13.56 -7.54
CA PRO A 36 20.32 12.33 -6.79
C PRO A 36 21.36 12.50 -5.68
N SER A 37 21.06 11.99 -4.50
CA SER A 37 21.97 12.05 -3.35
C SER A 37 22.11 10.67 -2.72
N GLU A 38 23.32 10.36 -2.22
CA GLU A 38 23.60 9.12 -1.51
C GLU A 38 23.08 9.20 -0.07
N TYR A 39 22.37 8.15 0.35
CA TYR A 39 21.87 7.99 1.71
C TYR A 39 22.15 6.58 2.22
N ILE A 40 22.19 6.44 3.55
CA ILE A 40 22.19 5.15 4.24
C ILE A 40 20.74 4.87 4.67
N ILE A 41 20.24 3.69 4.39
CA ILE A 41 18.89 3.30 4.83
C ILE A 41 18.88 3.18 6.36
N GLY A 42 18.25 4.12 7.05
CA GLY A 42 18.11 4.13 8.50
C GLY A 42 16.96 3.27 9.02
N GLY A 43 15.98 2.96 8.16
CA GLY A 43 14.83 2.11 8.48
C GLY A 43 13.90 1.96 7.30
N ILE A 44 13.20 0.81 7.26
CA ILE A 44 12.17 0.52 6.27
C ILE A 44 10.90 0.10 7.01
N THR A 45 9.79 0.76 6.68
CA THR A 45 8.45 0.41 7.15
C THR A 45 7.59 -0.07 5.99
N ILE A 46 6.60 -0.91 6.28
CA ILE A 46 5.59 -1.35 5.33
C ILE A 46 4.24 -0.86 5.83
N SER A 47 3.47 -0.25 4.94
CA SER A 47 2.10 0.18 5.19
C SER A 47 1.14 -0.30 4.10
N GLY A 48 -0.17 -0.26 4.34
CA GLY A 48 -1.19 -0.61 3.36
C GLY A 48 -1.50 -2.11 3.22
N THR A 49 -0.67 -3.01 3.78
CA THR A 49 -0.93 -4.46 3.80
C THR A 49 -1.56 -4.89 5.12
N LYS A 50 -2.44 -5.91 5.07
CA LYS A 50 -3.11 -6.46 6.25
C LYS A 50 -2.67 -7.88 6.59
N TYR A 51 -2.32 -8.67 5.60
CA TYR A 51 -2.14 -10.12 5.73
C TYR A 51 -0.77 -10.62 5.31
N LEU A 52 0.08 -9.75 4.75
CA LEU A 52 1.41 -10.13 4.27
C LEU A 52 2.47 -9.84 5.33
N ASP A 53 3.44 -10.74 5.45
CA ASP A 53 4.55 -10.56 6.38
C ASP A 53 5.49 -9.45 5.91
N HIS A 54 5.64 -8.41 6.72
CA HIS A 54 6.44 -7.23 6.39
C HIS A 54 7.92 -7.56 6.20
N LYS A 55 8.48 -8.48 7.01
CA LYS A 55 9.91 -8.86 6.89
C LYS A 55 10.17 -9.54 5.54
N THR A 56 9.28 -10.43 5.13
CA THR A 56 9.35 -11.09 3.83
C THR A 56 9.28 -10.07 2.69
N LEU A 57 8.40 -9.07 2.77
CA LEU A 57 8.27 -8.02 1.75
C LEU A 57 9.52 -7.15 1.65
N ILE A 58 10.13 -6.79 2.78
CA ILE A 58 11.40 -6.06 2.81
C ILE A 58 12.49 -6.90 2.15
N SER A 59 12.60 -8.19 2.48
CA SER A 59 13.56 -9.09 1.85
C SER A 59 13.37 -9.20 0.33
N ILE A 60 12.12 -9.32 -0.14
CA ILE A 60 11.80 -9.34 -1.58
C ILE A 60 12.21 -8.04 -2.27
N SER A 61 12.06 -6.90 -1.61
CA SER A 61 12.45 -5.60 -2.15
C SER A 61 13.95 -5.54 -2.50
N GLY A 62 14.77 -6.29 -1.77
CA GLY A 62 16.22 -6.30 -1.89
C GLY A 62 16.91 -5.09 -1.25
N LEU A 63 16.15 -4.27 -0.49
CA LEU A 63 16.72 -3.18 0.30
C LEU A 63 16.88 -3.62 1.75
N GLU A 64 17.98 -3.23 2.37
CA GLU A 64 18.32 -3.57 3.75
C GLU A 64 18.73 -2.33 4.54
N VAL A 65 18.38 -2.29 5.81
CA VAL A 65 18.82 -1.23 6.72
C VAL A 65 20.35 -1.26 6.84
N GLY A 66 20.98 -0.10 6.73
CA GLY A 66 22.43 0.06 6.72
C GLY A 66 23.06 0.12 5.33
N ASN A 67 22.36 -0.30 4.28
CA ASN A 67 22.87 -0.20 2.91
C ASN A 67 22.83 1.25 2.40
N LYS A 68 23.78 1.58 1.53
CA LYS A 68 23.83 2.84 0.81
C LYS A 68 22.97 2.75 -0.43
N ILE A 69 22.19 3.80 -0.68
CA ILE A 69 21.36 3.94 -1.88
C ILE A 69 21.45 5.37 -2.42
N ILE A 70 21.21 5.52 -3.72
CA ILE A 70 21.04 6.84 -4.35
C ILE A 70 19.53 7.12 -4.46
N VAL A 71 19.09 8.27 -3.97
CA VAL A 71 17.69 8.67 -3.99
C VAL A 71 17.54 10.06 -4.63
N PRO A 72 16.70 10.17 -5.67
CA PRO A 72 16.09 9.12 -6.49
C PRO A 72 17.12 8.29 -7.25
N GLY A 73 16.85 6.98 -7.43
CA GLY A 73 17.82 6.11 -8.09
C GLY A 73 17.24 4.76 -8.52
N GLU A 74 18.13 3.95 -9.10
CA GLU A 74 17.77 2.66 -9.68
C GLU A 74 17.38 1.63 -8.59
N ASP A 75 18.04 1.67 -7.42
CA ASP A 75 17.77 0.76 -6.32
C ASP A 75 16.28 0.74 -5.92
N LEU A 76 15.67 1.94 -5.84
CA LEU A 76 14.23 2.06 -5.53
C LEU A 76 13.36 1.53 -6.67
N SER A 77 13.75 1.81 -7.90
CA SER A 77 13.01 1.34 -9.09
C SER A 77 13.05 -0.19 -9.21
N GLU A 78 14.19 -0.79 -8.94
CA GLU A 78 14.33 -2.26 -8.93
C GLU A 78 13.55 -2.90 -7.79
N SER A 79 13.57 -2.29 -6.62
CA SER A 79 12.78 -2.71 -5.48
C SER A 79 11.29 -2.76 -5.80
N ILE A 80 10.78 -1.70 -6.42
CA ILE A 80 9.38 -1.66 -6.91
C ILE A 80 9.13 -2.78 -7.92
N LYS A 81 10.03 -3.00 -8.91
CA LYS A 81 9.89 -4.06 -9.91
C LYS A 81 9.85 -5.45 -9.26
N LYS A 82 10.71 -5.71 -8.25
CA LYS A 82 10.73 -6.99 -7.53
C LYS A 82 9.41 -7.26 -6.79
N LEU A 83 8.85 -6.24 -6.15
CA LEU A 83 7.56 -6.32 -5.47
C LEU A 83 6.40 -6.50 -6.47
N TRP A 84 6.40 -5.78 -7.60
CA TRP A 84 5.42 -5.95 -8.68
C TRP A 84 5.40 -7.36 -9.26
N LYS A 85 6.56 -8.01 -9.40
CA LYS A 85 6.67 -9.40 -9.90
C LYS A 85 5.91 -10.41 -9.04
N GLN A 86 5.61 -10.09 -7.78
CA GLN A 86 4.82 -10.97 -6.92
C GLN A 86 3.34 -11.04 -7.35
N GLY A 87 2.84 -10.06 -8.12
CA GLY A 87 1.45 -10.02 -8.58
C GLY A 87 0.42 -9.86 -7.45
N LEU A 88 0.85 -9.41 -6.27
CA LEU A 88 0.02 -9.30 -5.08
C LEU A 88 -0.59 -7.91 -4.92
N PHE A 89 0.01 -6.90 -5.55
CA PHE A 89 -0.30 -5.49 -5.30
C PHE A 89 -0.98 -4.83 -6.48
N SER A 90 -1.93 -3.95 -6.18
CA SER A 90 -2.60 -3.06 -7.13
C SER A 90 -1.93 -1.69 -7.22
N ASP A 91 -1.17 -1.30 -6.19
CA ASP A 91 -0.34 -0.10 -6.17
C ASP A 91 0.85 -0.29 -5.24
N ILE A 92 2.00 0.31 -5.61
CA ILE A 92 3.24 0.31 -4.83
C ILE A 92 3.81 1.71 -4.87
N LYS A 93 3.99 2.31 -3.69
CA LYS A 93 4.63 3.61 -3.51
C LYS A 93 5.75 3.48 -2.50
N ILE A 94 6.92 4.05 -2.80
CA ILE A 94 8.00 4.21 -1.83
C ILE A 94 8.14 5.70 -1.56
N SER A 95 8.07 6.05 -0.29
CA SER A 95 8.25 7.42 0.17
C SER A 95 9.31 7.51 1.25
N ALA A 96 10.03 8.62 1.29
CA ALA A 96 10.91 8.93 2.41
C ALA A 96 10.05 9.57 3.51
N THR A 97 10.03 8.97 4.68
CA THR A 97 9.29 9.49 5.83
C THR A 97 10.13 10.44 6.67
N LYS A 98 11.44 10.27 6.64
CA LYS A 98 12.40 11.09 7.39
C LYS A 98 13.76 11.05 6.74
N ILE A 99 14.48 12.18 6.79
CA ILE A 99 15.92 12.26 6.51
C ILE A 99 16.59 12.84 7.74
N GLN A 100 17.62 12.15 8.23
CA GLN A 100 18.38 12.56 9.41
C GLN A 100 19.89 12.45 9.10
N GLY A 101 20.54 13.58 8.83
CA GLY A 101 21.91 13.60 8.33
C GLY A 101 22.00 12.87 6.99
N SER A 102 22.83 11.83 6.93
CA SER A 102 22.98 10.94 5.77
C SER A 102 22.02 9.74 5.79
N SER A 103 21.16 9.60 6.81
CA SER A 103 20.24 8.49 6.92
C SER A 103 18.87 8.85 6.37
N ILE A 104 18.28 7.92 5.57
CA ILE A 104 16.93 8.02 5.04
C ILE A 104 16.06 6.90 5.60
N PHE A 105 14.82 7.21 5.96
CA PHE A 105 13.81 6.27 6.42
C PHE A 105 12.73 6.16 5.35
N LEU A 106 12.48 4.93 4.91
CA LEU A 106 11.57 4.64 3.81
C LEU A 106 10.27 4.00 4.32
N ASP A 107 9.14 4.39 3.73
CA ASP A 107 7.87 3.69 3.85
C ASP A 107 7.47 3.10 2.49
N PHE A 108 7.18 1.81 2.48
CA PHE A 108 6.63 1.10 1.34
C PHE A 108 5.13 0.97 1.53
N HIS A 109 4.40 1.86 0.90
CA HIS A 109 2.94 1.77 0.88
C HIS A 109 2.52 0.79 -0.21
N LEU A 110 2.05 -0.40 0.21
CA LEU A 110 1.71 -1.52 -0.65
C LEU A 110 0.20 -1.76 -0.58
N GLN A 111 -0.50 -1.46 -1.66
CA GLN A 111 -1.93 -1.74 -1.75
C GLN A 111 -2.16 -3.14 -2.34
N GLU A 112 -2.71 -4.06 -1.54
CA GLU A 112 -3.02 -5.41 -2.01
C GLU A 112 -4.14 -5.41 -3.05
N HIS A 113 -4.06 -6.30 -4.03
CA HIS A 113 -5.22 -6.61 -4.87
C HIS A 113 -6.36 -7.19 -4.01
N PRO A 114 -7.61 -6.80 -4.27
CA PRO A 114 -8.75 -7.39 -3.61
C PRO A 114 -8.83 -8.89 -3.89
N ARG A 115 -9.38 -9.65 -2.93
CA ARG A 115 -9.62 -11.07 -3.07
C ARG A 115 -11.10 -11.35 -3.25
N LEU A 116 -11.41 -12.27 -4.15
CA LEU A 116 -12.77 -12.68 -4.40
C LEU A 116 -13.38 -13.32 -3.15
N SER A 117 -14.40 -12.70 -2.57
CA SER A 117 -15.15 -13.28 -1.45
C SER A 117 -16.33 -14.14 -1.95
N LYS A 118 -17.09 -13.62 -2.88
CA LYS A 118 -18.25 -14.27 -3.53
C LYS A 118 -18.52 -13.63 -4.88
N PHE A 119 -19.23 -14.34 -5.73
CA PHE A 119 -19.77 -13.79 -6.98
C PHE A 119 -21.14 -14.37 -7.30
N LYS A 120 -21.91 -13.67 -8.06
CA LYS A 120 -23.25 -14.09 -8.53
C LYS A 120 -23.47 -13.66 -9.97
N PHE A 121 -24.29 -14.41 -10.67
CA PHE A 121 -24.81 -14.00 -11.98
C PHE A 121 -26.13 -13.28 -11.80
N VAL A 122 -26.33 -12.23 -12.57
CA VAL A 122 -27.56 -11.43 -12.60
C VAL A 122 -28.03 -11.37 -14.04
N GLY A 123 -29.30 -11.65 -14.30
CA GLY A 123 -29.89 -11.66 -15.64
C GLY A 123 -30.78 -12.89 -15.84
N LYS A 124 -31.38 -12.98 -17.02
CA LYS A 124 -32.26 -14.12 -17.40
C LYS A 124 -31.42 -15.28 -17.96
N VAL A 125 -30.72 -16.00 -17.09
CA VAL A 125 -29.80 -17.09 -17.43
C VAL A 125 -30.32 -18.40 -16.85
N LYS A 126 -30.31 -19.49 -17.62
CA LYS A 126 -30.69 -20.82 -17.16
C LYS A 126 -29.72 -21.36 -16.12
N LYS A 127 -30.20 -22.11 -15.12
CA LYS A 127 -29.34 -22.70 -14.07
C LYS A 127 -28.26 -23.62 -14.64
N SER A 128 -28.54 -24.37 -15.70
CA SER A 128 -27.56 -25.23 -16.39
C SER A 128 -26.41 -24.41 -16.97
N ASP A 129 -26.70 -23.26 -17.58
CA ASP A 129 -25.68 -22.39 -18.15
C ASP A 129 -24.81 -21.78 -17.05
N ILE A 130 -25.41 -21.36 -15.93
CA ILE A 130 -24.65 -20.87 -14.77
C ILE A 130 -23.68 -21.92 -14.24
N THR A 131 -24.07 -23.19 -14.19
CA THR A 131 -23.20 -24.28 -13.73
C THR A 131 -22.03 -24.46 -14.68
N SER A 132 -22.27 -24.57 -15.98
CA SER A 132 -21.22 -24.72 -17.00
C SER A 132 -20.24 -23.52 -17.00
N ILE A 133 -20.78 -22.30 -16.90
CA ILE A 133 -19.95 -21.08 -16.84
C ILE A 133 -19.08 -21.09 -15.58
N LYS A 134 -19.62 -21.44 -14.39
CA LYS A 134 -18.86 -21.53 -13.15
C LYS A 134 -17.66 -22.48 -13.26
N GLU A 135 -17.87 -23.64 -13.86
CA GLU A 135 -16.84 -24.64 -14.10
C GLU A 135 -15.74 -24.10 -15.02
N ASN A 136 -16.10 -23.40 -16.10
CA ASN A 136 -15.18 -22.79 -17.04
C ASN A 136 -14.37 -21.63 -16.46
N LEU A 137 -14.98 -20.81 -15.60
CA LEU A 137 -14.32 -19.64 -15.00
C LEU A 137 -13.30 -20.00 -13.94
N LYS A 138 -13.48 -21.14 -13.25
CA LYS A 138 -12.61 -21.60 -12.13
C LYS A 138 -12.35 -20.49 -11.10
N LEU A 139 -13.38 -19.69 -10.83
CA LEU A 139 -13.33 -18.65 -9.80
C LEU A 139 -13.57 -19.28 -8.43
N MET A 140 -12.62 -19.11 -7.53
CA MET A 140 -12.69 -19.62 -6.16
C MET A 140 -12.56 -18.48 -5.15
N LYS A 141 -13.20 -18.64 -3.99
CA LYS A 141 -13.03 -17.72 -2.86
C LYS A 141 -11.54 -17.58 -2.51
N GLY A 142 -11.10 -16.36 -2.25
CA GLY A 142 -9.70 -16.04 -1.94
C GLY A 142 -8.81 -15.78 -3.16
N LYS A 143 -9.30 -16.03 -4.39
CA LYS A 143 -8.53 -15.72 -5.60
C LYS A 143 -8.30 -14.22 -5.72
N ILE A 144 -7.06 -13.84 -6.07
CA ILE A 144 -6.69 -12.45 -6.31
C ILE A 144 -7.49 -11.92 -7.50
N LEU A 145 -8.17 -10.80 -7.32
CA LEU A 145 -9.02 -10.16 -8.32
C LEU A 145 -8.24 -9.07 -9.04
N THR A 146 -7.68 -9.43 -10.19
CA THR A 146 -7.02 -8.47 -11.09
C THR A 146 -7.98 -8.05 -12.20
N GLN A 147 -7.74 -6.89 -12.82
CA GLN A 147 -8.53 -6.43 -13.98
C GLN A 147 -8.49 -7.44 -15.12
N ASN A 148 -7.35 -8.07 -15.36
CA ASN A 148 -7.21 -9.13 -16.37
C ASN A 148 -8.11 -10.35 -16.08
N LEU A 149 -8.20 -10.75 -14.80
CA LEU A 149 -9.10 -11.84 -14.43
C LEU A 149 -10.56 -11.49 -14.69
N VAL A 150 -10.94 -10.26 -14.40
CA VAL A 150 -12.31 -9.75 -14.65
C VAL A 150 -12.59 -9.75 -16.16
N ASN A 151 -11.76 -9.09 -16.95
CA ASN A 151 -11.93 -8.99 -18.40
C ASN A 151 -11.97 -10.38 -19.08
N ASN A 152 -11.06 -11.29 -18.69
CA ASN A 152 -11.03 -12.66 -19.20
C ASN A 152 -12.29 -13.44 -18.77
N SER A 153 -12.84 -13.17 -17.60
CA SER A 153 -14.07 -13.81 -17.15
C SER A 153 -15.28 -13.34 -17.96
N GLU A 154 -15.38 -12.04 -18.20
CA GLU A 154 -16.42 -11.45 -19.05
C GLU A 154 -16.36 -12.02 -20.47
N GLN A 155 -15.15 -12.09 -21.06
CA GLN A 155 -14.95 -12.62 -22.40
C GLN A 155 -15.35 -14.09 -22.47
N LYS A 156 -14.93 -14.94 -21.53
CA LYS A 156 -15.32 -16.35 -21.49
C LYS A 156 -16.83 -16.56 -21.37
N ILE A 157 -17.52 -15.72 -20.60
CA ILE A 157 -18.98 -15.77 -20.50
C ILE A 157 -19.61 -15.39 -21.83
N LYS A 158 -19.11 -14.34 -22.48
CA LYS A 158 -19.58 -13.89 -23.78
C LYS A 158 -19.40 -14.98 -24.83
N ASP A 159 -18.21 -15.58 -24.92
CA ASP A 159 -17.90 -16.65 -25.88
C ASP A 159 -18.81 -17.85 -25.68
N TYR A 160 -19.05 -18.27 -24.43
CA TYR A 160 -19.99 -19.35 -24.11
C TYR A 160 -21.39 -19.12 -24.68
N PHE A 161 -21.92 -17.90 -24.61
CA PHE A 161 -23.22 -17.59 -25.16
C PHE A 161 -23.23 -17.42 -26.66
N ILE A 162 -22.14 -16.91 -27.27
CA ILE A 162 -21.96 -16.84 -28.72
C ILE A 162 -21.97 -18.25 -29.33
N GLU A 163 -21.25 -19.20 -28.72
CA GLU A 163 -21.26 -20.61 -29.13
C GLU A 163 -22.65 -21.26 -29.06
N LYS A 164 -23.51 -20.77 -28.18
CA LYS A 164 -24.92 -21.18 -28.08
C LYS A 164 -25.85 -20.45 -29.05
N GLY A 165 -25.34 -19.59 -29.92
CA GLY A 165 -26.11 -18.89 -30.96
C GLY A 165 -26.65 -17.52 -30.52
N PHE A 166 -26.25 -17.00 -29.34
CA PHE A 166 -26.63 -15.66 -28.88
C PHE A 166 -25.61 -14.64 -29.38
N LEU A 167 -25.80 -14.10 -30.58
CA LEU A 167 -24.81 -13.23 -31.25
C LEU A 167 -24.70 -11.83 -30.65
N SER A 168 -25.72 -11.35 -29.94
CA SER A 168 -25.75 -10.00 -29.33
C SER A 168 -25.75 -10.08 -27.81
N VAL A 169 -24.69 -10.69 -27.24
CA VAL A 169 -24.51 -10.82 -25.79
C VAL A 169 -23.65 -9.69 -25.27
N GLU A 170 -24.14 -8.99 -24.29
CA GLU A 170 -23.37 -8.05 -23.47
C GLU A 170 -23.17 -8.64 -22.06
N VAL A 171 -21.92 -8.65 -21.62
CA VAL A 171 -21.52 -9.13 -20.30
C VAL A 171 -20.74 -8.02 -19.60
N THR A 172 -21.19 -7.62 -18.43
CA THR A 172 -20.54 -6.61 -17.63
C THR A 172 -20.39 -7.10 -16.19
N SER A 173 -19.31 -6.73 -15.52
CA SER A 173 -19.11 -7.02 -14.12
C SER A 173 -19.23 -5.75 -13.27
N LYS A 174 -19.75 -5.92 -12.05
CA LYS A 174 -19.76 -4.89 -11.02
C LYS A 174 -19.04 -5.43 -9.79
N GLN A 175 -18.05 -4.71 -9.34
CA GLN A 175 -17.30 -5.02 -8.13
C GLN A 175 -17.81 -4.17 -6.96
N THR A 176 -17.90 -4.79 -5.79
CA THR A 176 -18.16 -4.11 -4.52
C THR A 176 -17.11 -4.58 -3.52
N LEU A 177 -16.52 -3.65 -2.79
CA LEU A 177 -15.63 -3.94 -1.67
C LEU A 177 -16.48 -4.18 -0.42
N ASP A 178 -16.19 -5.26 0.31
CA ASP A 178 -16.83 -5.57 1.61
C ASP A 178 -16.06 -4.90 2.75
#